data_2d22dbf650da445a632fd97c49def328
#
_entry.id   2d22dbf650da445a632fd97c49def328
#
_cell.length_a   1.000
_cell.length_b   1.000
_cell.length_c   1.000
_cell.angle_alpha   90.00
_cell.angle_beta   90.00
_cell.angle_gamma   90.00
#
_symmetry.space_group_name_H-M   'P 1'
#
loop_
_entity.id
_entity.type
_entity.pdbx_description
1 polymer ?
#
loop_
_entity_poly.entity_id
_entity_poly.type
_entity_poly.pdbx_seq_one_letter_code
_entity_poly.pdbx_strand_id
1 'polypeptide(L)'
;LVIDATHPYAQVVTANIRKACEKFPHICLLRCLRKESEDEAKDSKGDKNGIIHVKNTAEAVRYLSEKEGNIFLTTGSKELVLWQGLPGHLERIFARVLPVEASVHICRELGYSGRHIIAMQGPFSAEMNYIQLKEFQCSYMVTKDGGDTGGFKEKMQAAKKAGATAVVIDRPKDKGMSLEQTKEAVKEWMKDVSE
;
A
#
# COMPACT_ATOMS: atom_id res chain seq x y z
N LEU A 1 1.43 27.47 10.00
CA LEU A 1 1.25 26.05 10.28
C LEU A 1 1.08 25.26 8.99
N VAL A 2 1.78 24.13 8.86
CA VAL A 2 1.58 23.13 7.80
C VAL A 2 1.27 21.79 8.47
N ILE A 3 0.25 21.08 7.98
CA ILE A 3 -0.11 19.75 8.47
C ILE A 3 0.13 18.76 7.33
N ASP A 4 1.12 17.90 7.48
CA ASP A 4 1.37 16.79 6.56
C ASP A 4 0.54 15.57 6.98
N ALA A 5 -0.61 15.37 6.32
CA ALA A 5 -1.48 14.20 6.46
C ALA A 5 -1.42 13.28 5.23
N THR A 6 -0.32 13.31 4.48
CA THR A 6 -0.12 12.48 3.29
C THR A 6 -0.11 10.99 3.65
N HIS A 7 -0.39 10.14 2.66
CA HIS A 7 -0.41 8.70 2.84
C HIS A 7 0.96 8.18 3.34
N PRO A 8 1.04 7.23 4.28
CA PRO A 8 2.31 6.73 4.84
C PRO A 8 3.35 6.28 3.80
N TYR A 9 2.91 5.75 2.65
CA TYR A 9 3.80 5.37 1.55
C TYR A 9 4.22 6.53 0.63
N ALA A 10 3.70 7.75 0.83
CA ALA A 10 4.05 8.92 0.04
C ALA A 10 5.34 9.58 0.56
N GLN A 11 6.39 8.80 0.81
CA GLN A 11 7.63 9.24 1.44
C GLN A 11 8.30 10.41 0.72
N VAL A 12 8.28 10.43 -0.61
CA VAL A 12 8.87 11.53 -1.41
C VAL A 12 8.14 12.85 -1.14
N VAL A 13 6.80 12.82 -1.07
CA VAL A 13 5.99 14.02 -0.79
C VAL A 13 6.27 14.52 0.63
N THR A 14 6.26 13.63 1.62
CA THR A 14 6.60 13.97 3.02
C THR A 14 8.01 14.56 3.11
N ALA A 15 9.00 13.97 2.44
CA ALA A 15 10.37 14.50 2.43
C ALA A 15 10.45 15.89 1.78
N ASN A 16 9.72 16.12 0.70
CA ASN A 16 9.66 17.43 0.04
C ASN A 16 8.98 18.49 0.93
N ILE A 17 7.90 18.14 1.63
CA ILE A 17 7.25 19.03 2.59
C ILE A 17 8.23 19.41 3.71
N ARG A 18 8.93 18.44 4.31
CA ARG A 18 9.95 18.69 5.34
C ARG A 18 11.02 19.65 4.85
N LYS A 19 11.64 19.36 3.70
CA LYS A 19 12.66 20.23 3.08
C LYS A 19 12.14 21.63 2.76
N ALA A 20 10.88 21.76 2.35
CA ALA A 20 10.28 23.06 2.11
C ALA A 20 10.12 23.86 3.41
N CYS A 21 9.61 23.24 4.47
CA CYS A 21 9.40 23.88 5.76
C CYS A 21 10.72 24.26 6.46
N GLU A 22 11.78 23.45 6.29
CA GLU A 22 13.12 23.76 6.82
C GLU A 22 13.68 25.12 6.34
N LYS A 23 13.26 25.58 5.15
CA LYS A 23 13.66 26.89 4.61
C LYS A 23 12.94 28.08 5.28
N PHE A 24 11.92 27.80 6.07
CA PHE A 24 11.06 28.81 6.70
C PHE A 24 10.90 28.49 8.19
N PRO A 25 11.87 28.88 9.05
CA PRO A 25 11.90 28.52 10.48
C PRO A 25 10.65 28.93 11.28
N HIS A 26 9.90 29.92 10.79
CA HIS A 26 8.63 30.36 11.42
C HIS A 26 7.44 29.43 11.10
N ILE A 27 7.61 28.44 10.21
CA ILE A 27 6.55 27.51 9.88
C ILE A 27 6.62 26.30 10.82
N CYS A 28 5.58 26.11 11.61
CA CYS A 28 5.37 24.90 12.39
C CYS A 28 4.88 23.78 11.45
N LEU A 29 5.57 22.65 11.41
CA LEU A 29 5.19 21.45 10.63
C LEU A 29 4.70 20.35 11.59
N LEU A 30 3.46 19.93 11.44
CA LEU A 30 2.88 18.78 12.12
C LEU A 30 2.73 17.61 11.15
N ARG A 31 3.22 16.42 11.52
CA ARG A 31 3.01 15.18 10.78
C ARG A 31 1.86 14.41 11.42
N CYS A 32 0.74 14.31 10.73
CA CYS A 32 -0.42 13.53 11.15
C CYS A 32 -0.37 12.13 10.52
N LEU A 33 -0.33 11.09 11.35
CA LEU A 33 -0.31 9.70 10.91
C LEU A 33 -1.72 9.10 10.97
N ARG A 34 -2.08 8.35 9.93
CA ARG A 34 -3.31 7.56 9.93
C ARG A 34 -3.16 6.39 10.91
N LYS A 35 -4.23 6.06 11.63
CA LYS A 35 -4.30 4.86 12.45
C LYS A 35 -3.93 3.64 11.61
N GLU A 36 -3.11 2.76 12.15
CA GLU A 36 -2.82 1.47 11.54
C GLU A 36 -4.07 0.59 11.57
N SER A 37 -4.21 -0.31 10.59
CA SER A 37 -5.20 -1.38 10.68
C SER A 37 -4.89 -2.24 11.91
N GLU A 38 -5.92 -2.55 12.68
CA GLU A 38 -5.83 -3.49 13.81
C GLU A 38 -5.74 -4.91 13.22
N ASP A 39 -4.52 -5.33 12.85
CA ASP A 39 -4.25 -6.71 12.49
C ASP A 39 -3.76 -7.45 13.75
N GLU A 40 -4.55 -8.38 14.24
CA GLU A 40 -4.18 -9.28 15.33
C GLU A 40 -2.98 -10.19 14.99
N ALA A 41 -2.50 -10.13 13.74
CA ALA A 41 -1.44 -10.98 13.19
C ALA A 41 -0.04 -10.37 13.18
N LYS A 42 0.17 -9.13 13.65
CA LYS A 42 1.49 -8.46 13.60
C LYS A 42 2.61 -9.13 14.40
N ASP A 43 2.28 -10.03 15.31
CA ASP A 43 3.27 -10.69 16.18
C ASP A 43 3.74 -12.08 15.69
N SER A 44 3.30 -12.53 14.54
CA SER A 44 3.67 -13.86 14.05
C SER A 44 4.54 -13.79 12.80
N LYS A 45 5.86 -13.95 13.00
CA LYS A 45 6.78 -14.41 11.95
C LYS A 45 6.41 -15.87 11.60
N GLY A 46 5.46 -16.04 10.69
CA GLY A 46 5.04 -17.35 10.22
C GLY A 46 3.61 -17.33 9.70
N ASP A 47 3.33 -18.21 8.78
CA ASP A 47 2.05 -18.43 8.09
C ASP A 47 0.93 -18.90 9.06
N LYS A 48 0.56 -18.06 10.02
CA LYS A 48 -0.61 -18.29 10.85
C LYS A 48 -1.76 -17.45 10.27
N ASN A 49 -2.72 -18.08 9.64
CA ASN A 49 -3.91 -17.53 8.98
C ASN A 49 -3.74 -17.07 7.51
N GLY A 50 -2.68 -17.48 6.78
CA GLY A 50 -2.52 -17.10 5.37
C GLY A 50 -2.13 -15.63 5.14
N ILE A 51 -1.50 -14.97 6.14
CA ILE A 51 -1.01 -13.59 6.03
C ILE A 51 0.50 -13.57 6.30
N ILE A 52 1.26 -13.01 5.34
CA ILE A 52 2.71 -12.84 5.42
C ILE A 52 3.03 -11.34 5.41
N HIS A 53 3.73 -10.86 6.42
CA HIS A 53 4.21 -9.49 6.49
C HIS A 53 5.63 -9.35 5.95
N VAL A 54 5.85 -8.36 5.09
CA VAL A 54 7.15 -8.04 4.49
C VAL A 54 7.42 -6.54 4.59
N LYS A 55 8.67 -6.17 4.75
CA LYS A 55 9.07 -4.76 4.98
C LYS A 55 8.90 -3.87 3.76
N ASN A 56 9.05 -4.42 2.56
CA ASN A 56 9.04 -3.68 1.31
C ASN A 56 8.78 -4.60 0.11
N THR A 57 8.60 -4.01 -1.07
CA THR A 57 8.36 -4.73 -2.33
C THR A 57 9.50 -5.70 -2.68
N ALA A 58 10.77 -5.34 -2.44
CA ALA A 58 11.90 -6.24 -2.74
C ALA A 58 11.86 -7.51 -1.88
N GLU A 59 11.43 -7.42 -0.62
CA GLU A 59 11.24 -8.58 0.25
C GLU A 59 10.05 -9.44 -0.21
N ALA A 60 8.96 -8.82 -0.70
CA ALA A 60 7.84 -9.54 -1.31
C ALA A 60 8.28 -10.32 -2.55
N VAL A 61 9.06 -9.69 -3.43
CA VAL A 61 9.61 -10.34 -4.64
C VAL A 61 10.47 -11.54 -4.24
N ARG A 62 11.40 -11.38 -3.30
CA ARG A 62 12.26 -12.46 -2.82
C ARG A 62 11.43 -13.62 -2.25
N TYR A 63 10.47 -13.34 -1.39
CA TYR A 63 9.59 -14.36 -0.82
C TYR A 63 8.83 -15.14 -1.90
N LEU A 64 8.27 -14.44 -2.90
CA LEU A 64 7.46 -15.04 -3.95
C LEU A 64 8.29 -15.68 -5.08
N SER A 65 9.59 -15.39 -5.16
CA SER A 65 10.51 -16.04 -6.12
C SER A 65 10.72 -17.53 -5.80
N GLU A 66 10.55 -17.93 -4.54
CA GLU A 66 10.65 -19.32 -4.09
C GLU A 66 9.29 -20.06 -4.11
N LYS A 67 8.24 -19.40 -4.59
CA LYS A 67 6.87 -19.92 -4.57
C LYS A 67 6.32 -20.04 -5.99
N GLU A 68 5.43 -21.01 -6.18
CA GLU A 68 4.69 -21.18 -7.43
C GLU A 68 3.28 -20.62 -7.33
N GLY A 69 2.66 -20.32 -8.47
CA GLY A 69 1.28 -19.83 -8.57
C GLY A 69 1.18 -18.35 -8.95
N ASN A 70 -0.04 -17.97 -9.32
CA ASN A 70 -0.34 -16.61 -9.78
C ASN A 70 -0.43 -15.64 -8.63
N ILE A 71 -0.14 -14.38 -8.93
CA ILE A 71 -0.03 -13.27 -7.97
C ILE A 71 -0.99 -12.16 -8.39
N PHE A 72 -1.95 -11.83 -7.52
CA PHE A 72 -2.78 -10.66 -7.67
C PHE A 72 -2.09 -9.46 -7.01
N LEU A 73 -1.53 -8.56 -7.82
CA LEU A 73 -0.77 -7.41 -7.34
C LEU A 73 -1.69 -6.17 -7.25
N THR A 74 -1.96 -5.71 -6.04
CA THR A 74 -2.86 -4.57 -5.77
C THR A 74 -2.13 -3.31 -5.27
N THR A 75 -0.83 -3.21 -5.55
CA THR A 75 0.04 -2.10 -5.09
C THR A 75 0.15 -0.94 -6.10
N GLY A 76 -0.52 -1.06 -7.26
CA GLY A 76 -0.46 -0.08 -8.35
C GLY A 76 0.80 -0.21 -9.21
N SER A 77 0.99 0.74 -10.14
CA SER A 77 2.05 0.67 -11.17
C SER A 77 3.42 1.21 -10.74
N LYS A 78 3.48 2.08 -9.71
CA LYS A 78 4.72 2.83 -9.37
C LYS A 78 5.93 1.94 -9.03
N GLU A 79 5.71 0.81 -8.40
CA GLU A 79 6.76 -0.13 -7.99
C GLU A 79 6.78 -1.40 -8.85
N LEU A 80 6.01 -1.41 -9.96
CA LEU A 80 5.87 -2.59 -10.82
C LEU A 80 7.21 -3.01 -11.44
N VAL A 81 8.12 -2.06 -11.68
CA VAL A 81 9.47 -2.32 -12.17
C VAL A 81 10.27 -3.27 -11.25
N LEU A 82 10.04 -3.23 -9.93
CA LEU A 82 10.74 -4.08 -8.98
C LEU A 82 10.36 -5.56 -9.12
N TRP A 83 9.23 -5.84 -9.74
CA TRP A 83 8.73 -7.20 -9.95
C TRP A 83 9.38 -7.91 -11.13
N GLN A 84 10.17 -7.21 -11.97
CA GLN A 84 10.95 -7.82 -13.05
C GLN A 84 11.96 -8.85 -12.53
N GLY A 85 12.37 -8.76 -11.25
CA GLY A 85 13.21 -9.75 -10.60
C GLY A 85 12.50 -11.06 -10.22
N LEU A 86 11.18 -11.13 -10.35
CA LEU A 86 10.43 -12.36 -10.07
C LEU A 86 10.44 -13.28 -11.29
N PRO A 87 10.88 -14.55 -11.15
CA PRO A 87 10.79 -15.53 -12.24
C PRO A 87 9.36 -15.69 -12.76
N GLY A 88 9.17 -15.57 -14.07
CA GLY A 88 7.86 -15.70 -14.72
C GLY A 88 6.90 -14.54 -14.39
N HIS A 89 7.42 -13.33 -14.09
CA HIS A 89 6.59 -12.20 -13.67
C HIS A 89 5.51 -11.83 -14.70
N LEU A 90 5.78 -11.94 -16.00
CA LEU A 90 4.81 -11.59 -17.05
C LEU A 90 3.62 -12.55 -17.12
N GLU A 91 3.83 -13.82 -16.78
CA GLU A 91 2.82 -14.88 -16.80
C GLU A 91 2.09 -15.00 -15.47
N ARG A 92 2.77 -14.72 -14.37
CA ARG A 92 2.26 -14.97 -13.02
C ARG A 92 1.56 -13.76 -12.38
N ILE A 93 1.94 -12.53 -12.77
CA ILE A 93 1.40 -11.33 -12.14
C ILE A 93 0.18 -10.81 -12.89
N PHE A 94 -0.89 -10.59 -12.14
CA PHE A 94 -2.09 -9.86 -12.55
C PHE A 94 -2.10 -8.53 -11.80
N ALA A 95 -1.67 -7.46 -12.48
CA ALA A 95 -1.45 -6.15 -11.86
C ALA A 95 -2.70 -5.28 -11.93
N ARG A 96 -3.28 -4.96 -10.77
CA ARG A 96 -4.34 -3.97 -10.67
C ARG A 96 -3.77 -2.58 -10.48
N VAL A 97 -4.07 -1.71 -11.44
CA VAL A 97 -3.54 -0.35 -11.54
C VAL A 97 -4.67 0.66 -11.74
N LEU A 98 -4.39 1.94 -11.54
CA LEU A 98 -5.38 2.98 -11.86
C LEU A 98 -5.68 3.01 -13.37
N PRO A 99 -6.94 3.30 -13.78
CA PRO A 99 -7.34 3.38 -15.18
C PRO A 99 -6.94 4.73 -15.78
N VAL A 100 -5.66 5.08 -15.68
CA VAL A 100 -5.06 6.28 -16.25
C VAL A 100 -3.93 5.91 -17.21
N GLU A 101 -3.75 6.69 -18.25
CA GLU A 101 -2.77 6.43 -19.30
C GLU A 101 -1.38 6.11 -18.75
N ALA A 102 -0.87 6.93 -17.83
CA ALA A 102 0.45 6.74 -17.23
C ALA A 102 0.61 5.36 -16.54
N SER A 103 -0.43 4.86 -15.86
CA SER A 103 -0.38 3.56 -15.19
C SER A 103 -0.37 2.41 -16.18
N VAL A 104 -1.19 2.50 -17.23
CA VAL A 104 -1.26 1.46 -18.29
C VAL A 104 0.02 1.49 -19.13
N HIS A 105 0.54 2.67 -19.44
CA HIS A 105 1.81 2.84 -20.16
C HIS A 105 2.96 2.16 -19.42
N ILE A 106 3.13 2.40 -18.11
CA ILE A 106 4.15 1.72 -17.30
C ILE A 106 4.02 0.18 -17.41
N CYS A 107 2.81 -0.36 -17.32
CA CYS A 107 2.60 -1.80 -17.47
C CYS A 107 3.07 -2.31 -18.84
N ARG A 108 2.75 -1.58 -19.91
CA ARG A 108 3.13 -1.95 -21.29
C ARG A 108 4.64 -1.89 -21.50
N GLU A 109 5.29 -0.83 -21.02
CA GLU A 109 6.75 -0.68 -21.10
C GLU A 109 7.49 -1.81 -20.37
N LEU A 110 6.90 -2.33 -19.28
CA LEU A 110 7.44 -3.46 -18.51
C LEU A 110 7.07 -4.83 -19.11
N GLY A 111 6.40 -4.88 -20.28
CA GLY A 111 6.06 -6.08 -21.01
C GLY A 111 4.72 -6.73 -20.65
N TYR A 112 3.99 -6.18 -19.69
CA TYR A 112 2.66 -6.70 -19.34
C TYR A 112 1.66 -6.43 -20.45
N SER A 113 0.74 -7.38 -20.69
CA SER A 113 -0.27 -7.26 -21.74
C SER A 113 -1.55 -8.02 -21.41
N GLY A 114 -2.63 -7.72 -22.17
CA GLY A 114 -3.91 -8.42 -22.09
C GLY A 114 -4.45 -8.48 -20.67
N ARG A 115 -4.85 -9.69 -20.26
CA ARG A 115 -5.48 -9.96 -18.96
C ARG A 115 -4.58 -9.70 -17.73
N HIS A 116 -3.29 -9.53 -17.94
CA HIS A 116 -2.33 -9.21 -16.86
C HIS A 116 -2.38 -7.74 -16.41
N ILE A 117 -3.11 -6.89 -17.12
CA ILE A 117 -3.35 -5.48 -16.76
C ILE A 117 -4.82 -5.30 -16.38
N ILE A 118 -5.10 -5.03 -15.10
CA ILE A 118 -6.44 -4.79 -14.58
C ILE A 118 -6.56 -3.31 -14.24
N ALA A 119 -7.02 -2.51 -15.22
CA ALA A 119 -7.13 -1.05 -15.05
C ALA A 119 -8.47 -0.69 -14.40
N MET A 120 -8.47 -0.55 -13.07
CA MET A 120 -9.68 -0.25 -12.28
C MET A 120 -9.35 0.65 -11.09
N GLN A 121 -10.30 1.53 -10.75
CA GLN A 121 -10.20 2.42 -9.57
C GLN A 121 -11.09 1.92 -8.44
N GLY A 122 -10.48 1.77 -7.23
CA GLY A 122 -11.18 1.42 -6.00
C GLY A 122 -11.90 2.60 -5.33
N PRO A 123 -12.46 2.39 -4.14
CA PRO A 123 -12.32 1.19 -3.30
C PRO A 123 -13.11 -0.01 -3.84
N PHE A 124 -12.65 -1.23 -3.50
CA PHE A 124 -13.25 -2.48 -3.94
C PHE A 124 -13.85 -3.25 -2.77
N SER A 125 -15.04 -3.83 -2.96
CA SER A 125 -15.63 -4.75 -1.98
C SER A 125 -14.81 -6.03 -1.82
N ALA A 126 -15.05 -6.77 -0.73
CA ALA A 126 -14.45 -8.09 -0.52
C ALA A 126 -14.85 -9.05 -1.65
N GLU A 127 -16.09 -8.96 -2.14
CA GLU A 127 -16.58 -9.80 -3.23
C GLU A 127 -15.85 -9.55 -4.54
N MET A 128 -15.64 -8.28 -4.91
CA MET A 128 -14.89 -7.92 -6.12
C MET A 128 -13.44 -8.42 -6.04
N ASN A 129 -12.76 -8.27 -4.90
CA ASN A 129 -11.42 -8.80 -4.71
C ASN A 129 -11.41 -10.34 -4.79
N TYR A 130 -12.41 -11.01 -4.21
CA TYR A 130 -12.55 -12.47 -4.26
C TYR A 130 -12.74 -12.97 -5.69
N ILE A 131 -13.65 -12.36 -6.47
CA ILE A 131 -13.91 -12.74 -7.87
C ILE A 131 -12.63 -12.63 -8.69
N GLN A 132 -11.86 -11.53 -8.54
CA GLN A 132 -10.60 -11.36 -9.27
C GLN A 132 -9.56 -12.40 -8.89
N LEU A 133 -9.43 -12.74 -7.59
CA LEU A 133 -8.53 -13.81 -7.15
C LEU A 133 -8.89 -15.17 -7.77
N LYS A 134 -10.17 -15.49 -7.84
CA LYS A 134 -10.66 -16.75 -8.41
C LYS A 134 -10.53 -16.78 -9.94
N GLU A 135 -10.91 -15.71 -10.61
CA GLU A 135 -10.86 -15.61 -12.07
C GLU A 135 -9.42 -15.78 -12.60
N PHE A 136 -8.45 -15.16 -11.92
CA PHE A 136 -7.05 -15.27 -12.32
C PHE A 136 -6.31 -16.41 -11.62
N GLN A 137 -7.01 -17.26 -10.87
CA GLN A 137 -6.45 -18.41 -10.14
C GLN A 137 -5.22 -18.01 -9.30
N CYS A 138 -5.32 -16.87 -8.60
CA CYS A 138 -4.22 -16.34 -7.83
C CYS A 138 -4.08 -17.06 -6.49
N SER A 139 -2.90 -17.62 -6.24
CA SER A 139 -2.51 -18.22 -4.97
C SER A 139 -2.05 -17.16 -3.96
N TYR A 140 -1.67 -15.98 -4.43
CA TYR A 140 -1.16 -14.87 -3.62
C TYR A 140 -1.86 -13.57 -3.96
N MET A 141 -2.11 -12.76 -2.92
CA MET A 141 -2.49 -11.35 -3.07
C MET A 141 -1.42 -10.49 -2.42
N VAL A 142 -0.82 -9.60 -3.19
CA VAL A 142 0.11 -8.60 -2.64
C VAL A 142 -0.61 -7.28 -2.46
N THR A 143 -0.53 -6.72 -1.26
CA THR A 143 -1.14 -5.43 -0.92
C THR A 143 -0.27 -4.62 0.02
N LYS A 144 -0.52 -3.31 0.10
CA LYS A 144 0.03 -2.42 1.13
C LYS A 144 -0.97 -2.28 2.27
N ASP A 145 -0.49 -2.16 3.51
CA ASP A 145 -1.36 -1.79 4.62
C ASP A 145 -1.80 -0.32 4.46
N GLY A 146 -2.87 -0.12 3.71
CA GLY A 146 -3.45 1.21 3.44
C GLY A 146 -4.40 1.70 4.54
N GLY A 147 -4.64 0.90 5.58
CA GLY A 147 -5.69 1.13 6.57
C GLY A 147 -7.10 0.95 6.00
N ASP A 148 -8.13 1.28 6.79
CA ASP A 148 -9.54 1.08 6.43
C ASP A 148 -9.94 1.80 5.14
N THR A 149 -9.43 3.02 4.93
CA THR A 149 -9.70 3.80 3.71
C THR A 149 -9.07 3.19 2.44
N GLY A 150 -8.11 2.29 2.56
CA GLY A 150 -7.45 1.59 1.46
C GLY A 150 -8.11 0.26 1.08
N GLY A 151 -9.23 -0.11 1.70
CA GLY A 151 -9.91 -1.39 1.48
C GLY A 151 -9.05 -2.58 1.94
N PHE A 152 -8.24 -2.39 2.99
CA PHE A 152 -7.34 -3.44 3.50
C PHE A 152 -8.14 -4.62 4.06
N LYS A 153 -9.15 -4.34 4.88
CA LYS A 153 -10.02 -5.35 5.49
C LYS A 153 -10.73 -6.21 4.43
N GLU A 154 -11.26 -5.57 3.39
CA GLU A 154 -11.94 -6.25 2.28
C GLU A 154 -10.99 -7.17 1.50
N LYS A 155 -9.74 -6.77 1.34
CA LYS A 155 -8.69 -7.60 0.70
C LYS A 155 -8.34 -8.82 1.56
N MET A 156 -8.19 -8.66 2.88
CA MET A 156 -7.90 -9.76 3.79
C MET A 156 -9.05 -10.76 3.81
N GLN A 157 -10.30 -10.29 3.86
CA GLN A 157 -11.48 -11.14 3.77
C GLN A 157 -11.53 -11.92 2.45
N ALA A 158 -11.25 -11.25 1.34
CA ALA A 158 -11.23 -11.86 0.02
C ALA A 158 -10.14 -12.94 -0.11
N ALA A 159 -8.91 -12.65 0.33
CA ALA A 159 -7.80 -13.59 0.30
C ALA A 159 -8.13 -14.84 1.12
N LYS A 160 -8.63 -14.68 2.36
CA LYS A 160 -9.08 -15.78 3.21
C LYS A 160 -10.17 -16.63 2.54
N LYS A 161 -11.20 -15.98 1.98
CA LYS A 161 -12.31 -16.66 1.27
C LYS A 161 -11.85 -17.43 0.05
N ALA A 162 -10.85 -16.89 -0.67
CA ALA A 162 -10.28 -17.51 -1.87
C ALA A 162 -9.29 -18.64 -1.57
N GLY A 163 -8.82 -18.78 -0.33
CA GLY A 163 -7.70 -19.65 0.04
C GLY A 163 -6.35 -19.14 -0.45
N ALA A 164 -6.23 -17.83 -0.73
CA ALA A 164 -5.01 -17.20 -1.18
C ALA A 164 -4.21 -16.64 0.00
N THR A 165 -2.89 -16.71 -0.06
CA THR A 165 -1.99 -16.08 0.91
C THR A 165 -1.90 -14.58 0.66
N ALA A 166 -2.20 -13.76 1.67
CA ALA A 166 -2.00 -12.33 1.61
C ALA A 166 -0.57 -11.96 1.97
N VAL A 167 0.18 -11.36 1.04
CA VAL A 167 1.51 -10.79 1.29
C VAL A 167 1.34 -9.30 1.50
N VAL A 168 1.50 -8.85 2.73
CA VAL A 168 1.27 -7.48 3.16
C VAL A 168 2.60 -6.75 3.25
N ILE A 169 2.76 -5.71 2.44
CA ILE A 169 3.90 -4.80 2.55
C ILE A 169 3.60 -3.83 3.69
N ASP A 170 4.40 -3.90 4.74
CA ASP A 170 4.24 -3.07 5.94
C ASP A 170 4.42 -1.58 5.64
N ARG A 171 3.82 -0.76 6.48
CA ARG A 171 4.02 0.68 6.42
C ARG A 171 5.46 1.03 6.75
N PRO A 172 6.07 1.97 6.01
CA PRO A 172 7.32 2.56 6.44
C PRO A 172 7.17 3.17 7.83
N LYS A 173 8.14 2.92 8.70
CA LYS A 173 8.18 3.59 10.02
C LYS A 173 8.29 5.09 9.81
N ASP A 174 7.37 5.84 10.38
CA ASP A 174 7.35 7.30 10.35
C ASP A 174 7.10 7.83 11.77
N LYS A 175 7.60 9.04 12.06
CA LYS A 175 7.37 9.72 13.33
C LYS A 175 6.33 10.80 13.12
N GLY A 176 5.28 10.78 13.90
CA GLY A 176 4.20 11.74 13.81
C GLY A 176 3.16 11.54 14.92
N MET A 177 2.09 12.31 14.86
CA MET A 177 1.00 12.35 15.83
C MET A 177 -0.21 11.61 15.32
N SER A 178 -1.04 11.09 16.21
CA SER A 178 -2.38 10.64 15.86
C SER A 178 -3.25 11.83 15.39
N LEU A 179 -4.41 11.55 14.82
CA LEU A 179 -5.36 12.60 14.45
C LEU A 179 -5.79 13.42 15.66
N GLU A 180 -6.04 12.77 16.81
CA GLU A 180 -6.43 13.42 18.05
C GLU A 180 -5.33 14.32 18.59
N GLN A 181 -4.09 13.82 18.66
CA GLN A 181 -2.93 14.61 19.06
C GLN A 181 -2.68 15.79 18.12
N THR A 182 -2.86 15.58 16.81
CA THR A 182 -2.72 16.67 15.83
C THR A 182 -3.78 17.76 16.04
N LYS A 183 -5.04 17.37 16.31
CA LYS A 183 -6.10 18.34 16.63
C LYS A 183 -5.78 19.17 17.86
N GLU A 184 -5.28 18.56 18.95
CA GLU A 184 -4.89 19.30 20.15
C GLU A 184 -3.72 20.24 19.89
N ALA A 185 -2.67 19.78 19.18
CA ALA A 185 -1.54 20.63 18.80
C ALA A 185 -1.97 21.83 17.93
N VAL A 186 -2.95 21.67 17.05
CA VAL A 186 -3.51 22.78 16.26
C VAL A 186 -4.25 23.78 17.16
N LYS A 187 -5.04 23.30 18.12
CA LYS A 187 -5.74 24.19 19.06
C LYS A 187 -4.77 25.00 19.92
N GLU A 188 -3.68 24.39 20.38
CA GLU A 188 -2.64 25.09 21.15
C GLU A 188 -1.95 26.14 20.27
N TRP A 189 -1.53 25.77 19.07
CA TRP A 189 -0.92 26.70 18.12
C TRP A 189 -1.83 27.91 17.80
N MET A 190 -3.16 27.69 17.67
CA MET A 190 -4.12 28.77 17.41
C MET A 190 -4.21 29.77 18.59
N LYS A 191 -4.03 29.33 19.84
CA LYS A 191 -4.01 30.21 20.99
C LYS A 191 -2.76 31.10 20.98
N ASP A 192 -1.59 30.51 20.73
CA ASP A 192 -0.31 31.21 20.69
C ASP A 192 -0.22 32.31 19.60
N VAL A 193 -0.96 32.13 18.49
CA VAL A 193 -0.99 33.11 17.38
C VAL A 193 -2.05 34.20 17.57
N SER A 194 -2.97 34.00 18.54
CA SER A 194 -4.06 34.95 18.84
C SER A 194 -3.73 35.92 19.95
N GLU A 195 -2.59 35.74 20.65
CA GLU A 195 -1.97 36.66 21.59
C GLU A 195 -0.92 37.54 20.91
#